data_ed00b325895372f1bac99f8c8e25b4bf
#
_entry.id   ed00b325895372f1bac99f8c8e25b4bf
#
_cell.length_a   1.000
_cell.length_b   1.000
_cell.length_c   1.000
_cell.angle_alpha   90.00
_cell.angle_beta   90.00
_cell.angle_gamma   90.00
#
_symmetry.space_group_name_H-M   'P 1'
#
loop_
_entity.id
_entity.type
_entity.pdbx_description
1 polymer ?
#
loop_
_entity_poly.entity_id
_entity_poly.type
_entity_poly.pdbx_seq_one_letter_code
_entity_poly.pdbx_strand_id
1 'polypeptide(L)'
;MNAGDEAKLLLECSLDGDGRIAAERVSAACDVACRKGSDLRKLAILRKYLKLAKSRLKAATVTIESAGELSDEAYGKLKEFVAKRTGRADLVFERRVDASLIGGVRIT
;
A
#
# COMPACT_ATOMS: atom_id res chain seq x y z
N MET A 1 4.50 -13.20 -22.97
CA MET A 1 4.44 -12.21 -21.88
C MET A 1 5.74 -12.32 -21.07
N ASN A 2 6.40 -11.21 -20.80
CA ASN A 2 7.63 -11.21 -20.01
C ASN A 2 7.31 -11.17 -18.49
N ALA A 3 8.35 -11.38 -17.67
CA ALA A 3 8.19 -11.44 -16.22
C ALA A 3 7.64 -10.12 -15.63
N GLY A 4 8.00 -8.97 -16.22
CA GLY A 4 7.49 -7.67 -15.79
C GLY A 4 6.01 -7.52 -16.02
N ASP A 5 5.51 -7.96 -17.17
CA ASP A 5 4.08 -7.90 -17.50
C ASP A 5 3.27 -8.85 -16.62
N GLU A 6 3.77 -10.05 -16.38
CA GLU A 6 3.14 -11.01 -15.45
C GLU A 6 3.07 -10.47 -14.03
N ALA A 7 4.14 -9.83 -13.56
CA ALA A 7 4.16 -9.22 -12.24
C ALA A 7 3.12 -8.11 -12.10
N LYS A 8 2.93 -7.28 -13.14
CA LYS A 8 1.88 -6.26 -13.15
C LYS A 8 0.48 -6.85 -13.08
N LEU A 9 0.23 -7.92 -13.84
CA LEU A 9 -1.06 -8.62 -13.80
C LEU A 9 -1.33 -9.23 -12.41
N LEU A 10 -0.30 -9.83 -11.80
CA LEU A 10 -0.42 -10.37 -10.45
C LEU A 10 -0.76 -9.28 -9.43
N LEU A 11 -0.15 -8.10 -9.58
CA LEU A 11 -0.46 -6.98 -8.71
C LEU A 11 -1.92 -6.55 -8.86
N GLU A 12 -2.39 -6.40 -10.09
CA GLU A 12 -3.79 -6.04 -10.35
C GLU A 12 -4.75 -7.07 -9.76
N CYS A 13 -4.44 -8.35 -9.86
CA CYS A 13 -5.23 -9.43 -9.26
C CYS A 13 -5.20 -9.43 -7.73
N SER A 14 -4.19 -8.80 -7.13
CA SER A 14 -4.04 -8.71 -5.68
C SER A 14 -4.84 -7.57 -5.06
N LEU A 15 -5.43 -6.70 -5.87
CA LEU A 15 -6.18 -5.54 -5.40
C LEU A 15 -7.64 -5.89 -5.19
N ASP A 16 -8.23 -5.32 -4.14
CA ASP A 16 -9.68 -5.41 -3.91
C ASP A 16 -10.44 -4.32 -4.69
N GLY A 17 -11.74 -4.20 -4.44
CA GLY A 17 -12.59 -3.21 -5.11
C GLY A 17 -12.21 -1.76 -4.87
N ASP A 18 -11.49 -1.46 -3.77
CA ASP A 18 -11.01 -0.13 -3.41
C ASP A 18 -9.59 0.14 -3.93
N GLY A 19 -8.97 -0.81 -4.60
CA GLY A 19 -7.59 -0.71 -5.06
C GLY A 19 -6.55 -1.01 -3.98
N ARG A 20 -6.94 -1.58 -2.85
CA ARG A 20 -6.03 -1.99 -1.77
C ARG A 20 -5.54 -3.41 -1.99
N ILE A 21 -4.31 -3.68 -1.55
CA ILE A 21 -3.74 -5.03 -1.58
C ILE A 21 -4.43 -5.87 -0.51
N ALA A 22 -5.08 -6.97 -0.93
CA ALA A 22 -5.77 -7.89 -0.04
C ALA A 22 -4.94 -9.16 0.16
N ALA A 23 -4.70 -9.55 1.42
CA ALA A 23 -3.83 -10.68 1.76
C ALA A 23 -4.25 -12.00 1.09
N GLU A 24 -5.53 -12.30 1.07
CA GLU A 24 -6.09 -13.50 0.43
C GLU A 24 -5.86 -13.52 -1.08
N ARG A 25 -5.93 -12.37 -1.73
CA ARG A 25 -5.65 -12.23 -3.16
C ARG A 25 -4.16 -12.33 -3.46
N VAL A 26 -3.31 -11.84 -2.57
CA VAL A 26 -1.85 -12.00 -2.67
C VAL A 26 -1.48 -13.48 -2.63
N SER A 27 -2.04 -14.23 -1.71
CA SER A 27 -1.81 -15.67 -1.60
C SER A 27 -2.19 -16.40 -2.89
N ALA A 28 -3.36 -16.09 -3.44
CA ALA A 28 -3.84 -16.68 -4.70
C ALA A 28 -2.94 -16.30 -5.89
N ALA A 29 -2.48 -15.04 -5.94
CA ALA A 29 -1.58 -14.58 -7.00
C ALA A 29 -0.22 -15.29 -6.95
N CYS A 30 0.34 -15.47 -5.75
CA CYS A 30 1.59 -16.21 -5.57
C CYS A 30 1.44 -17.68 -6.00
N ASP A 31 0.33 -18.32 -5.69
CA ASP A 31 0.04 -19.69 -6.12
C ASP A 31 0.00 -19.79 -7.65
N VAL A 32 -0.63 -18.85 -8.32
CA VAL A 32 -0.68 -18.80 -9.78
C VAL A 32 0.71 -18.62 -10.36
N ALA A 33 1.53 -17.72 -9.81
CA ALA A 33 2.88 -17.47 -10.26
C ALA A 33 3.79 -18.69 -10.15
N CYS A 34 3.54 -19.58 -9.18
CA CYS A 34 4.35 -20.76 -8.91
C CYS A 34 3.90 -22.01 -9.67
N ARG A 35 2.87 -21.94 -10.52
CA ARG A 35 2.33 -23.10 -11.24
C ARG A 35 3.13 -23.52 -12.45
N LYS A 36 3.74 -22.59 -13.17
CA LYS A 36 4.39 -22.84 -14.46
C LYS A 36 5.74 -22.16 -14.56
N GLY A 37 6.61 -22.75 -15.38
CA GLY A 37 7.91 -22.19 -15.72
C GLY A 37 9.04 -22.75 -14.88
N SER A 38 10.27 -22.31 -15.21
CA SER A 38 11.46 -22.66 -14.46
C SER A 38 11.50 -21.95 -13.12
N ASP A 39 12.32 -22.43 -12.20
CA ASP A 39 12.50 -21.80 -10.90
C ASP A 39 13.07 -20.39 -11.03
N LEU A 40 13.97 -20.17 -11.99
CA LEU A 40 14.51 -18.83 -12.28
C LEU A 40 13.42 -17.87 -12.75
N ARG A 41 12.51 -18.32 -13.61
CA ARG A 41 11.39 -17.50 -14.08
C ARG A 41 10.43 -17.17 -12.94
N LYS A 42 10.07 -18.15 -12.13
CA LYS A 42 9.21 -17.97 -10.96
C LYS A 42 9.81 -16.95 -10.01
N LEU A 43 11.09 -17.06 -9.72
CA LEU A 43 11.80 -16.14 -8.84
C LEU A 43 11.82 -14.71 -9.41
N ALA A 44 12.06 -14.57 -10.71
CA ALA A 44 12.06 -13.26 -11.38
C ALA A 44 10.69 -12.59 -11.30
N ILE A 45 9.61 -13.33 -11.54
CA ILE A 45 8.24 -12.83 -11.45
C ILE A 45 7.93 -12.38 -10.01
N LEU A 46 8.24 -13.22 -9.03
CA LEU A 46 7.96 -12.91 -7.61
C LEU A 46 8.76 -11.71 -7.12
N ARG A 47 10.01 -11.56 -7.52
CA ARG A 47 10.83 -10.38 -7.16
C ARG A 47 10.24 -9.09 -7.72
N LYS A 48 9.84 -9.10 -8.98
CA LYS A 48 9.22 -7.93 -9.61
C LYS A 48 7.86 -7.61 -9.01
N TYR A 49 7.07 -8.63 -8.74
CA TYR A 49 5.79 -8.50 -8.06
C TYR A 49 5.95 -7.87 -6.67
N LEU A 50 6.90 -8.38 -5.89
CA LEU A 50 7.16 -7.85 -4.55
C LEU A 50 7.60 -6.38 -4.58
N LYS A 51 8.46 -6.02 -5.53
CA LYS A 51 8.90 -4.64 -5.72
C LYS A 51 7.72 -3.71 -6.06
N LEU A 52 6.86 -4.13 -6.97
CA LEU A 52 5.67 -3.37 -7.36
C LEU A 52 4.68 -3.23 -6.19
N ALA A 53 4.46 -4.30 -5.45
CA ALA A 53 3.58 -4.30 -4.29
C ALA A 53 4.08 -3.37 -3.19
N LYS A 54 5.38 -3.40 -2.88
CA LYS A 54 6.00 -2.50 -1.91
C LYS A 54 5.88 -1.04 -2.33
N SER A 55 6.13 -0.73 -3.60
CA SER A 55 5.99 0.63 -4.14
C SER A 55 4.56 1.13 -4.02
N ARG A 56 3.59 0.29 -4.31
CA ARG A 56 2.18 0.65 -4.21
C ARG A 56 1.76 0.89 -2.76
N LEU A 57 2.17 0.03 -1.84
CA LEU A 57 1.90 0.22 -0.41
C LEU A 57 2.51 1.52 0.10
N LYS A 58 3.75 1.81 -0.29
CA LYS A 58 4.43 3.06 0.10
C LYS A 58 3.69 4.28 -0.44
N ALA A 59 3.25 4.25 -1.70
CA ALA A 59 2.52 5.34 -2.32
C ALA A 59 1.12 5.53 -1.70
N ALA A 60 0.51 4.47 -1.18
CA ALA A 60 -0.80 4.49 -0.56
C ALA A 60 -0.77 4.80 0.94
N THR A 61 0.39 4.76 1.58
CA THR A 61 0.53 5.00 3.02
C THR A 61 0.68 6.49 3.30
N VAL A 62 -0.18 7.01 4.17
CA VAL A 62 -0.15 8.39 4.65
C VAL A 62 0.15 8.37 6.14
N THR A 63 1.21 9.04 6.56
CA THR A 63 1.58 9.16 7.96
C THR A 63 1.12 10.50 8.51
N ILE A 64 0.34 10.49 9.58
CA ILE A 64 -0.09 11.69 10.30
C ILE A 64 0.68 11.74 11.62
N GLU A 65 1.57 12.72 11.74
CA GLU A 65 2.40 12.94 12.92
C GLU A 65 1.92 14.19 13.66
N SER A 66 1.91 14.11 14.99
CA SER A 66 1.51 15.24 15.84
C SER A 66 2.45 15.38 17.04
N ALA A 67 2.55 16.58 17.60
CA ALA A 67 3.40 16.83 18.78
C ALA A 67 2.88 16.13 20.04
N GLY A 68 1.57 15.90 20.13
CA GLY A 68 0.91 15.15 21.20
C GLY A 68 -0.16 14.25 20.62
N GLU A 69 -0.81 13.46 21.45
CA GLU A 69 -1.89 12.61 20.97
C GLU A 69 -3.05 13.42 20.39
N LEU A 70 -3.46 13.02 19.18
CA LEU A 70 -4.68 13.56 18.57
C LEU A 70 -5.88 12.79 19.12
N SER A 71 -7.00 13.50 19.33
CA SER A 71 -8.26 12.83 19.60
C SER A 71 -8.70 12.01 18.37
N ASP A 72 -9.52 10.99 18.58
CA ASP A 72 -10.04 10.19 17.47
C ASP A 72 -10.85 11.04 16.50
N GLU A 73 -11.57 12.05 17.02
CA GLU A 73 -12.32 12.98 16.20
C GLU A 73 -11.41 13.83 15.29
N ALA A 74 -10.33 14.39 15.84
CA ALA A 74 -9.37 15.19 15.09
C ALA A 74 -8.66 14.32 14.04
N TYR A 75 -8.26 13.12 14.41
CA TYR A 75 -7.63 12.17 13.49
C TYR A 75 -8.58 11.81 12.33
N GLY A 76 -9.85 11.54 12.64
CA GLY A 76 -10.87 11.26 11.63
C GLY A 76 -11.06 12.40 10.63
N LYS A 77 -11.08 13.63 11.11
CA LYS A 77 -11.19 14.82 10.25
C LYS A 77 -9.99 14.98 9.32
N LEU A 78 -8.78 14.71 9.82
CA LEU A 78 -7.57 14.77 9.01
C LEU A 78 -7.56 13.68 7.92
N LYS A 79 -8.02 12.47 8.25
CA LYS A 79 -8.15 11.39 7.25
C LYS A 79 -9.14 11.78 6.15
N GLU A 80 -10.28 12.32 6.50
CA GLU A 80 -11.27 12.78 5.53
C GLU A 80 -10.72 13.87 4.62
N PHE A 81 -10.00 14.83 5.20
CA PHE A 81 -9.37 15.91 4.45
C PHE A 81 -8.40 15.37 3.41
N VAL A 82 -7.51 14.47 3.80
CA VAL A 82 -6.52 13.86 2.89
C VAL A 82 -7.22 13.03 1.82
N ALA A 83 -8.21 12.23 2.18
CA ALA A 83 -8.95 11.40 1.23
C ALA A 83 -9.67 12.25 0.17
N LYS A 84 -10.30 13.35 0.57
CA LYS A 84 -10.94 14.27 -0.37
C LYS A 84 -9.94 14.96 -1.29
N ARG A 85 -8.81 15.39 -0.74
CA ARG A 85 -7.79 16.11 -1.50
C ARG A 85 -7.11 15.23 -2.55
N THR A 86 -6.86 13.97 -2.22
CA THR A 86 -6.21 13.03 -3.13
C THR A 86 -7.18 12.31 -4.07
N GLY A 87 -8.44 12.19 -3.69
CA GLY A 87 -9.45 11.45 -4.44
C GLY A 87 -9.20 9.93 -4.49
N ARG A 88 -8.34 9.40 -3.62
CA ARG A 88 -7.98 7.98 -3.59
C ARG A 88 -8.75 7.21 -2.52
N ALA A 89 -9.21 6.00 -2.87
CA ALA A 89 -9.88 5.09 -1.95
C ALA A 89 -8.94 4.06 -1.31
N ASP A 90 -7.71 3.93 -1.84
CA ASP A 90 -6.74 2.90 -1.44
C ASP A 90 -5.78 3.35 -0.32
N LEU A 91 -6.00 4.51 0.27
CA LEU A 91 -5.10 5.06 1.28
C LEU A 91 -5.10 4.26 2.58
N VAL A 92 -3.89 4.05 3.12
CA VAL A 92 -3.66 3.47 4.44
C VAL A 92 -3.06 4.56 5.32
N PHE A 93 -3.64 4.80 6.48
CA PHE A 93 -3.20 5.85 7.39
C PHE A 93 -2.42 5.28 8.55
N GLU A 94 -1.28 5.88 8.86
CA GLU A 94 -0.50 5.62 10.06
C GLU A 94 -0.53 6.85 10.96
N ARG A 95 -0.64 6.61 12.26
CA ARG A 95 -0.71 7.65 13.28
C ARG A 95 0.55 7.57 14.14
N ARG A 96 1.27 8.68 14.24
CA ARG A 96 2.49 8.76 15.03
C ARG A 96 2.49 10.01 15.90
N VAL A 97 3.12 9.89 17.07
CA VAL A 97 3.36 11.03 17.96
C VAL A 97 4.85 11.34 17.91
N ASP A 98 5.18 12.60 17.62
CA ASP A 98 6.56 13.08 17.60
C ASP A 98 6.65 14.38 18.41
N ALA A 99 7.14 14.26 19.64
CA ALA A 99 7.26 15.39 20.57
C ALA A 99 8.20 16.47 20.09
N SER A 100 9.05 16.22 19.09
CA SER A 100 9.95 17.22 18.52
C SER A 100 9.24 18.22 17.60
N LEU A 101 8.00 17.92 17.18
CA LEU A 101 7.21 18.85 16.37
C LEU A 101 6.75 20.01 17.21
N ILE A 102 7.00 21.21 16.72
CA ILE A 102 6.59 22.44 17.40
C ILE A 102 5.23 22.88 16.88
N GLY A 103 4.22 22.68 17.73
CA GLY A 103 2.87 23.26 17.52
C GLY A 103 2.13 22.84 16.26
N GLY A 104 2.24 21.58 15.85
CA GLY A 104 1.58 21.22 14.62
C GLY A 104 1.38 19.75 14.34
N VAL A 105 0.87 19.51 13.14
CA VAL A 105 0.64 18.19 12.57
C VAL A 105 1.38 18.15 11.25
N ARG A 106 2.09 17.05 11.02
CA ARG A 106 2.77 16.79 9.75
C ARG A 106 2.12 15.61 9.07
N ILE A 107 1.78 15.77 7.79
CA ILE A 107 1.20 14.74 6.94
C ILE A 107 2.20 14.44 5.84
N THR A 108 2.60 13.18 5.74
CA THR A 108 3.61 12.76 4.75
C THR A 108 3.06 11.67 3.83
#